data_12edee788db879448319bfa5cc33531c
#
_entry.id   12edee788db879448319bfa5cc33531c
#
_cell.length_a   1.000
_cell.length_b   1.000
_cell.length_c   1.000
_cell.angle_alpha   90.00
_cell.angle_beta   90.00
_cell.angle_gamma   90.00
#
_symmetry.space_group_name_H-M   'P 1'
#
loop_
_entity.id
_entity.type
_entity.pdbx_description
1 polymer ?
#
loop_
_entity_poly.entity_id
_entity_poly.type
_entity_poly.pdbx_seq_one_letter_code
_entity_poly.pdbx_strand_id
1 'polypeptide(L)'
;MLRVVAMVLFGLMFVAGAGDLYGLGLTLADPVPAADRFGITASAEVLRSTVLLILALVVCFGALLALVGLLARRPTLFHTSALVCAIGYLVYGLFQVADGALQLGSAIVVVAGLIYVVLGSLAYAMYRSVY
;
A
#
# COMPACT_ATOMS: atom_id res chain seq x y z
N MET A 1 10.75 -11.17 20.11
CA MET A 1 9.59 -11.76 19.41
C MET A 1 8.84 -10.71 18.61
N LEU A 2 8.37 -9.65 19.24
CA LEU A 2 7.61 -8.59 18.54
C LEU A 2 8.40 -7.93 17.41
N ARG A 3 9.68 -7.73 17.61
CA ARG A 3 10.58 -7.18 16.59
C ARG A 3 10.68 -8.07 15.35
N VAL A 4 10.72 -9.39 15.55
CA VAL A 4 10.73 -10.37 14.46
C VAL A 4 9.40 -10.33 13.69
N VAL A 5 8.28 -10.25 14.41
CA VAL A 5 6.96 -10.09 13.80
C VAL A 5 6.88 -8.82 12.97
N ALA A 6 7.42 -7.72 13.50
CA ALA A 6 7.47 -6.45 12.77
C ALA A 6 8.34 -6.56 11.50
N MET A 7 9.48 -7.23 11.57
CA MET A 7 10.34 -7.45 10.40
C MET A 7 9.60 -8.23 9.31
N VAL A 8 8.89 -9.29 9.68
CA VAL A 8 8.10 -10.09 8.73
C VAL A 8 6.98 -9.23 8.13
N LEU A 9 6.25 -8.49 8.96
CA LEU A 9 5.16 -7.64 8.51
C LEU A 9 5.64 -6.58 7.51
N PHE A 10 6.65 -5.80 7.86
CA PHE A 10 7.17 -4.75 6.98
C PHE A 10 7.85 -5.32 5.73
N GLY A 11 8.45 -6.50 5.83
CA GLY A 11 8.95 -7.23 4.66
C GLY A 11 7.85 -7.60 3.68
N LEU A 12 6.74 -8.14 4.19
CA LEU A 12 5.56 -8.45 3.37
C LEU A 12 4.95 -7.19 2.75
N MET A 13 4.88 -6.11 3.53
CA MET A 13 4.35 -4.84 3.05
C MET A 13 5.24 -4.24 1.95
N PHE A 14 6.56 -4.36 2.08
CA PHE A 14 7.50 -3.95 1.04
C PHE A 14 7.30 -4.73 -0.26
N VAL A 15 7.18 -6.05 -0.16
CA VAL A 15 6.95 -6.92 -1.33
C VAL A 15 5.61 -6.60 -1.98
N ALA A 16 4.56 -6.42 -1.19
CA ALA A 16 3.24 -6.03 -1.70
C ALA A 16 3.28 -4.67 -2.40
N GLY A 17 3.95 -3.69 -1.80
CA GLY A 17 4.13 -2.36 -2.39
C GLY A 17 4.92 -2.40 -3.70
N ALA A 18 5.99 -3.19 -3.76
CA ALA A 18 6.78 -3.37 -4.97
C ALA A 18 5.97 -4.04 -6.09
N GLY A 19 5.16 -5.05 -5.74
CA GLY A 19 4.24 -5.69 -6.69
C GLY A 19 3.20 -4.72 -7.24
N ASP A 20 2.63 -3.88 -6.38
CA ASP A 20 1.69 -2.84 -6.78
C ASP A 20 2.34 -1.81 -7.70
N LEU A 21 3.56 -1.38 -7.40
CA LEU A 21 4.32 -0.46 -8.26
C LEU A 21 4.51 -1.03 -9.65
N TYR A 22 4.88 -2.30 -9.73
CA TYR A 22 5.07 -2.99 -11.01
C TYR A 22 3.76 -3.06 -11.80
N GLY A 23 2.68 -3.52 -11.18
CA GLY A 23 1.38 -3.64 -11.81
C GLY A 23 0.80 -2.29 -12.26
N LEU A 24 0.91 -1.26 -11.42
CA LEU A 24 0.45 0.10 -11.74
C LEU A 24 1.31 0.73 -12.84
N GLY A 25 2.61 0.48 -12.85
CA GLY A 25 3.50 0.92 -13.91
C GLY A 25 3.12 0.33 -15.26
N LEU A 26 2.79 -0.96 -15.32
CA LEU A 26 2.29 -1.60 -16.54
C LEU A 26 0.96 -1.01 -16.99
N THR A 27 0.05 -0.74 -16.07
CA THR A 27 -1.24 -0.11 -16.37
C THR A 27 -1.07 1.30 -16.92
N LEU A 28 -0.15 2.08 -16.36
CA LEU A 28 0.13 3.45 -16.87
C LEU A 28 0.81 3.44 -18.24
N ALA A 29 1.61 2.40 -18.54
CA ALA A 29 2.23 2.24 -19.85
C ALA A 29 1.17 1.96 -20.94
N ASP A 30 0.13 1.19 -20.62
CA ASP A 30 -1.01 0.92 -21.50
C ASP A 30 -2.30 0.79 -20.67
N PRO A 31 -3.05 1.88 -20.47
CA PRO A 31 -4.22 1.89 -19.60
C PRO A 31 -5.47 1.27 -20.22
N VAL A 32 -5.51 1.05 -21.53
CA VAL A 32 -6.73 0.62 -22.25
C VAL A 32 -7.26 -0.73 -21.78
N PRO A 33 -6.43 -1.79 -21.64
CA PRO A 33 -6.94 -3.09 -21.17
C PRO A 33 -7.58 -3.03 -19.78
N ALA A 34 -6.99 -2.28 -18.86
CA ALA A 34 -7.54 -2.13 -17.50
C ALA A 34 -8.82 -1.29 -17.51
N ALA A 35 -8.85 -0.20 -18.29
CA ALA A 35 -10.04 0.63 -18.45
C ALA A 35 -11.22 -0.18 -19.00
N ASP A 36 -10.98 -0.96 -20.03
CA ASP A 36 -12.00 -1.83 -20.63
C ASP A 36 -12.51 -2.87 -19.65
N ARG A 37 -11.62 -3.48 -18.88
CA ARG A 37 -11.97 -4.50 -17.88
C ARG A 37 -12.88 -3.94 -16.78
N PHE A 38 -12.69 -2.69 -16.38
CA PHE A 38 -13.51 -2.04 -15.36
C PHE A 38 -14.67 -1.23 -15.94
N GLY A 39 -14.78 -1.09 -17.25
CA GLY A 39 -15.85 -0.32 -17.89
C GLY A 39 -15.74 1.17 -17.67
N ILE A 40 -14.52 1.70 -17.51
CA ILE A 40 -14.24 3.13 -17.32
C ILE A 40 -13.42 3.67 -18.48
N THR A 41 -13.29 5.00 -18.55
CA THR A 41 -12.48 5.65 -19.60
C THR A 41 -10.99 5.45 -19.32
N ALA A 42 -10.16 5.50 -20.37
CA ALA A 42 -8.70 5.44 -20.22
C ALA A 42 -8.17 6.59 -19.35
N SER A 43 -8.75 7.78 -19.47
CA SER A 43 -8.39 8.94 -18.64
C SER A 43 -8.67 8.70 -17.16
N ALA A 44 -9.82 8.10 -16.82
CA ALA A 44 -10.16 7.76 -15.45
C ALA A 44 -9.20 6.71 -14.89
N GLU A 45 -8.82 5.69 -15.69
CA GLU A 45 -7.86 4.69 -15.28
C GLU A 45 -6.46 5.28 -15.05
N VAL A 46 -6.03 6.20 -15.91
CA VAL A 46 -4.73 6.90 -15.72
C VAL A 46 -4.74 7.69 -14.43
N LEU A 47 -5.79 8.44 -14.14
CA LEU A 47 -5.91 9.22 -12.91
C LEU A 47 -5.88 8.31 -11.67
N ARG A 48 -6.70 7.27 -11.67
CA ARG A 48 -6.78 6.28 -10.60
C ARG A 48 -5.43 5.61 -10.35
N SER A 49 -4.79 5.12 -11.41
CA SER A 49 -3.50 4.43 -11.33
C SER A 49 -2.38 5.38 -10.88
N THR A 50 -2.43 6.65 -11.26
CA THR A 50 -1.44 7.64 -10.82
C THR A 50 -1.54 7.88 -9.31
N VAL A 51 -2.75 8.05 -8.78
CA VAL A 51 -2.96 8.23 -7.35
C VAL A 51 -2.46 7.00 -6.58
N LEU A 52 -2.83 5.81 -7.03
CA LEU A 52 -2.40 4.57 -6.39
C LEU A 52 -0.89 4.37 -6.49
N LEU A 53 -0.27 4.76 -7.61
CA LEU A 53 1.18 4.67 -7.78
C LEU A 53 1.92 5.54 -6.78
N ILE A 54 1.48 6.77 -6.56
CA ILE A 54 2.07 7.68 -5.57
C ILE A 54 1.96 7.07 -4.17
N LEU A 55 0.78 6.56 -3.80
CA LEU A 55 0.57 5.91 -2.52
C LEU A 55 1.42 4.65 -2.38
N ALA A 56 1.55 3.85 -3.43
CA ALA A 56 2.38 2.64 -3.44
C ALA A 56 3.87 2.98 -3.26
N LEU A 57 4.35 4.08 -3.86
CA LEU A 57 5.71 4.56 -3.65
C LEU A 57 5.95 4.92 -2.18
N VAL A 58 5.04 5.68 -1.58
CA VAL A 58 5.13 6.08 -0.18
C VAL A 58 5.18 4.84 0.73
N VAL A 59 4.29 3.89 0.50
CA VAL A 59 4.21 2.66 1.29
C VAL A 59 5.45 1.80 1.11
N CYS A 60 5.90 1.60 -0.12
CA CYS A 60 7.05 0.76 -0.43
C CYS A 60 8.32 1.29 0.24
N PHE A 61 8.60 2.59 0.08
CA PHE A 61 9.75 3.21 0.73
C PHE A 61 9.58 3.29 2.24
N GLY A 62 8.38 3.56 2.74
CA GLY A 62 8.09 3.54 4.17
C GLY A 62 8.36 2.19 4.80
N ALA A 63 7.93 1.11 4.16
CA ALA A 63 8.18 -0.25 4.63
C ALA A 63 9.67 -0.60 4.61
N LEU A 64 10.37 -0.23 3.53
CA LEU A 64 11.81 -0.45 3.43
C LEU A 64 12.56 0.27 4.54
N LEU A 65 12.27 1.55 4.76
CA LEU A 65 12.93 2.34 5.81
C LEU A 65 12.56 1.84 7.22
N ALA A 66 11.35 1.35 7.43
CA ALA A 66 10.97 0.73 8.69
C ALA A 66 11.80 -0.55 8.95
N LEU A 67 12.01 -1.38 7.92
CA LEU A 67 12.90 -2.54 8.01
C LEU A 67 14.33 -2.14 8.34
N VAL A 68 14.85 -1.13 7.65
CA VAL A 68 16.20 -0.62 7.92
C VAL A 68 16.31 -0.11 9.36
N GLY A 69 15.30 0.61 9.85
CA GLY A 69 15.23 1.07 11.23
C GLY A 69 15.24 -0.07 12.25
N LEU A 70 14.53 -1.16 11.96
CA LEU A 70 14.52 -2.36 12.80
C LEU A 70 15.87 -3.07 12.81
N LEU A 71 16.48 -3.27 11.64
CA LEU A 71 17.74 -3.96 11.48
C LEU A 71 18.90 -3.16 12.07
N ALA A 72 18.91 -1.85 11.87
CA ALA A 72 19.95 -0.96 12.37
C ALA A 72 19.71 -0.50 13.82
N ARG A 73 18.62 -0.93 14.45
CA ARG A 73 18.23 -0.56 15.81
C ARG A 73 18.13 0.96 15.99
N ARG A 74 17.47 1.62 15.04
CA ARG A 74 17.23 3.08 15.08
C ARG A 74 15.75 3.35 15.34
N PRO A 75 15.36 3.58 16.61
CA PRO A 75 13.94 3.76 16.96
C PRO A 75 13.26 4.92 16.24
N THR A 76 13.95 6.05 16.10
CA THR A 76 13.40 7.23 15.43
C THR A 76 13.08 6.97 13.96
N LEU A 77 14.01 6.32 13.25
CA LEU A 77 13.79 5.94 11.85
C LEU A 77 12.63 4.97 11.73
N PHE A 78 12.60 3.94 12.58
CA PHE A 78 11.52 2.97 12.59
C PHE A 78 10.17 3.64 12.87
N HIS A 79 10.06 4.46 13.90
CA HIS A 79 8.79 5.10 14.28
C HIS A 79 8.25 5.99 13.16
N THR A 80 9.08 6.84 12.59
CA THR A 80 8.66 7.74 11.51
C THR A 80 8.23 6.94 10.28
N SER A 81 9.05 5.98 9.86
CA SER A 81 8.78 5.18 8.66
C SER A 81 7.58 4.26 8.84
N ALA A 82 7.43 3.64 10.01
CA ALA A 82 6.28 2.79 10.32
C ALA A 82 4.97 3.58 10.33
N LEU A 83 4.98 4.79 10.88
CA LEU A 83 3.80 5.66 10.88
C LEU A 83 3.43 6.07 9.46
N VAL A 84 4.39 6.49 8.65
CA VAL A 84 4.16 6.84 7.24
C VAL A 84 3.61 5.64 6.48
N CYS A 85 4.19 4.46 6.67
CA CYS A 85 3.75 3.23 6.05
C CYS A 85 2.31 2.87 6.47
N ALA A 86 2.00 2.97 7.77
CA ALA A 86 0.67 2.69 8.30
C ALA A 86 -0.39 3.62 7.71
N ILE A 87 -0.13 4.93 7.71
CA ILE A 87 -1.04 5.91 7.13
C ILE A 87 -1.19 5.68 5.63
N GLY A 88 -0.08 5.44 4.93
CA GLY A 88 -0.09 5.18 3.50
C GLY A 88 -0.95 3.97 3.13
N TYR A 89 -0.83 2.87 3.85
CA TYR A 89 -1.65 1.67 3.62
C TYR A 89 -3.11 1.88 3.97
N LEU A 90 -3.41 2.61 5.03
CA LEU A 90 -4.80 2.95 5.38
C LEU A 90 -5.45 3.78 4.28
N VAL A 91 -4.76 4.82 3.81
CA VAL A 91 -5.26 5.67 2.72
C VAL A 91 -5.41 4.88 1.43
N TYR A 92 -4.41 4.07 1.08
CA TYR A 92 -4.44 3.21 -0.11
C TYR A 92 -5.64 2.24 -0.05
N GLY A 93 -5.81 1.57 1.09
CA GLY A 93 -6.88 0.62 1.29
C GLY A 93 -8.26 1.28 1.25
N LEU A 94 -8.43 2.41 1.92
CA LEU A 94 -9.69 3.16 1.90
C LEU A 94 -10.01 3.69 0.50
N PHE A 95 -9.02 4.18 -0.22
CA PHE A 95 -9.18 4.60 -1.61
C PHE A 95 -9.67 3.44 -2.49
N GLN A 96 -9.06 2.26 -2.36
CA GLN A 96 -9.48 1.08 -3.13
C GLN A 96 -10.88 0.60 -2.76
N VAL A 97 -11.23 0.62 -1.47
CA VAL A 97 -12.59 0.24 -1.06
C VAL A 97 -13.61 1.20 -1.66
N ALA A 98 -13.39 2.49 -1.56
CA ALA A 98 -14.29 3.50 -2.12
C ALA A 98 -14.36 3.40 -3.64
N ASP A 99 -13.24 3.31 -4.31
CA ASP A 99 -13.14 3.22 -5.77
C ASP A 99 -13.80 1.93 -6.28
N GLY A 100 -13.52 0.80 -5.65
CA GLY A 100 -14.10 -0.48 -6.02
C GLY A 100 -15.62 -0.53 -5.82
N ALA A 101 -16.11 0.05 -4.73
CA ALA A 101 -17.54 0.04 -4.43
C ALA A 101 -18.33 1.06 -5.26
N LEU A 102 -17.79 2.28 -5.43
CA LEU A 102 -18.54 3.41 -6.01
C LEU A 102 -18.30 3.59 -7.52
N GLN A 103 -17.10 3.33 -8.00
CA GLN A 103 -16.73 3.58 -9.40
C GLN A 103 -16.61 2.31 -10.21
N LEU A 104 -15.88 1.32 -9.73
CA LEU A 104 -15.58 0.11 -10.49
C LEU A 104 -16.63 -0.99 -10.34
N GLY A 105 -17.38 -0.99 -9.25
CA GLY A 105 -18.33 -2.07 -8.94
C GLY A 105 -17.66 -3.43 -8.80
N SER A 106 -16.38 -3.47 -8.37
CA SER A 106 -15.57 -4.67 -8.30
C SER A 106 -15.40 -5.14 -6.86
N ALA A 107 -15.94 -6.31 -6.53
CA ALA A 107 -15.76 -6.93 -5.22
C ALA A 107 -14.28 -7.28 -4.94
N ILE A 108 -13.53 -7.64 -5.97
CA ILE A 108 -12.09 -7.97 -5.84
C ILE A 108 -11.30 -6.75 -5.38
N VAL A 109 -11.57 -5.58 -5.96
CA VAL A 109 -10.91 -4.33 -5.58
C VAL A 109 -11.28 -3.93 -4.16
N VAL A 110 -12.54 -4.09 -3.76
CA VAL A 110 -12.99 -3.83 -2.39
C VAL A 110 -12.27 -4.75 -1.39
N VAL A 111 -12.19 -6.03 -1.68
CA VAL A 111 -11.50 -7.01 -0.80
C VAL A 111 -10.01 -6.68 -0.70
N ALA A 112 -9.35 -6.35 -1.81
CA ALA A 112 -7.95 -5.93 -1.80
C ALA A 112 -7.75 -4.69 -0.93
N GLY A 113 -8.65 -3.70 -1.03
CA GLY A 113 -8.61 -2.51 -0.20
C GLY A 113 -8.76 -2.81 1.29
N LEU A 114 -9.66 -3.73 1.65
CA LEU A 114 -9.84 -4.17 3.04
C LEU A 114 -8.59 -4.86 3.58
N ILE A 115 -7.91 -5.67 2.78
CA ILE A 115 -6.64 -6.28 3.16
C ILE A 115 -5.60 -5.22 3.48
N TYR A 116 -5.50 -4.17 2.68
CA TYR A 116 -4.56 -3.08 2.92
C TYR A 116 -4.92 -2.26 4.16
N VAL A 117 -6.19 -2.08 4.46
CA VAL A 117 -6.63 -1.45 5.72
C VAL A 117 -6.18 -2.28 6.92
N VAL A 118 -6.30 -3.60 6.85
CA VAL A 118 -5.82 -4.51 7.91
C VAL A 118 -4.30 -4.40 8.05
N LEU A 119 -3.55 -4.41 6.94
CA LEU A 119 -2.09 -4.27 6.97
C LEU A 119 -1.67 -2.93 7.56
N GLY A 120 -2.33 -1.84 7.20
CA GLY A 120 -2.07 -0.52 7.76
C GLY A 120 -2.34 -0.47 9.26
N SER A 121 -3.41 -1.10 9.71
CA SER A 121 -3.75 -1.20 11.14
C SER A 121 -2.71 -2.01 11.92
N LEU A 122 -2.22 -3.12 11.36
CA LEU A 122 -1.15 -3.91 11.95
C LEU A 122 0.17 -3.13 12.01
N ALA A 123 0.49 -2.37 10.97
CA ALA A 123 1.67 -1.51 10.95
C ALA A 123 1.59 -0.43 12.03
N TYR A 124 0.42 0.15 12.25
CA TYR A 124 0.20 1.11 13.33
C TYR A 124 0.38 0.45 14.71
N ALA A 125 -0.12 -0.76 14.89
CA ALA A 125 0.07 -1.52 16.12
C ALA A 125 1.56 -1.78 16.39
N MET A 126 2.34 -2.11 15.37
CA MET A 126 3.79 -2.28 15.49
C MET A 126 4.49 -0.95 15.81
N TYR A 127 4.06 0.14 15.17
CA TYR A 127 4.55 1.48 15.48
C TYR A 127 4.37 1.82 16.97
N ARG A 128 3.24 1.43 17.55
CA ARG A 128 2.93 1.69 18.97
C ARG A 128 3.65 0.75 19.93
N SER A 129 3.98 -0.47 19.50
CA SER A 129 4.37 -1.57 20.40
C SER A 129 5.85 -1.93 20.34
N VAL A 130 6.51 -1.72 19.21
CA VAL A 130 7.96 -1.94 19.06
C VAL A 130 8.68 -0.68 19.51
N TYR A 131 9.67 -0.83 20.39
CA TYR A 131 10.27 0.31 21.08
C TYR A 131 9.19 1.06 21.91
#